data_b14bf0f27f295283d6430a83bf2aea18
#
_entry.id   b14bf0f27f295283d6430a83bf2aea18
#
_cell.length_a   1.000
_cell.length_b   1.000
_cell.length_c   1.000
_cell.angle_alpha   90.00
_cell.angle_beta   90.00
_cell.angle_gamma   90.00
#
_symmetry.space_group_name_H-M   'P 1'
#
loop_
_entity.id
_entity.type
_entity.pdbx_description
1 polymer ?
#
loop_
_entity_poly.entity_id
_entity_poly.type
_entity_poly.pdbx_seq_one_letter_code
_entity_poly.pdbx_strand_id
1 'polypeptide(L)'
;MPLILPGNVGSATAGGFNVANSCRFDGSSAYMHKTPGSAGNTKLWTWSAWIKKSLPDGADLGIFGQYIDANNFFRIRYRSDQRLQVDNYTSGSATFSVILGSNNEHRDISAWYNLVVAYDSAQGTDSNRVKIYVNGVLQTVFQAATYPSQNVVTTLPVDGTPIELGRTTDSQFFNGYFAEVVLIDGTALAPTSFGEFDSNSNIWKPIDVSGLTFGTNGFYLDFEASGNLGN
;
A
#
# COMPACT_ATOMS: atom_id res chain seq x y z
N MET A 1 -11.93 -27.36 39.11
CA MET A 1 -10.83 -26.41 38.95
C MET A 1 -10.54 -26.32 37.45
N PRO A 2 -10.86 -25.23 36.76
CA PRO A 2 -10.57 -25.14 35.34
C PRO A 2 -9.06 -25.04 35.16
N LEU A 3 -8.50 -25.94 34.35
CA LEU A 3 -7.11 -25.91 33.95
C LEU A 3 -6.94 -24.75 32.97
N ILE A 4 -6.41 -23.64 33.43
CA ILE A 4 -5.90 -22.58 32.55
C ILE A 4 -4.58 -23.10 31.99
N LEU A 5 -4.63 -23.70 30.83
CA LEU A 5 -3.41 -23.87 30.02
C LEU A 5 -2.93 -22.47 29.68
N PRO A 6 -1.68 -22.09 30.03
CA PRO A 6 -1.09 -20.90 29.47
C PRO A 6 -1.10 -21.15 27.95
N GLY A 7 -1.92 -20.38 27.26
CA GLY A 7 -1.90 -20.37 25.81
C GLY A 7 -0.61 -19.75 25.30
N ASN A 8 0.48 -20.46 25.43
CA ASN A 8 1.52 -20.43 24.44
C ASN A 8 0.89 -21.09 23.22
N VAL A 9 0.09 -20.34 22.52
CA VAL A 9 -0.02 -20.54 21.09
C VAL A 9 1.40 -20.23 20.64
N GLY A 10 2.26 -21.23 20.67
CA GLY A 10 3.45 -21.20 19.88
C GLY A 10 2.93 -20.81 18.52
N SER A 11 3.19 -19.60 18.08
CA SER A 11 3.18 -19.28 16.68
C SER A 11 3.84 -20.49 16.07
N ALA A 12 3.06 -21.31 15.36
CA ALA A 12 3.63 -22.47 14.74
C ALA A 12 4.69 -21.93 13.82
N THR A 13 5.90 -21.92 14.26
CA THR A 13 7.12 -21.69 13.50
C THR A 13 7.33 -22.89 12.62
N ALA A 14 6.34 -23.22 11.84
CA ALA A 14 6.49 -24.00 10.67
C ALA A 14 7.05 -23.03 9.62
N GLY A 15 8.38 -22.79 9.67
CA GLY A 15 9.16 -22.37 8.51
C GLY A 15 8.70 -21.14 7.70
N GLY A 16 7.85 -20.25 8.23
CA GLY A 16 7.34 -19.09 7.53
C GLY A 16 8.08 -17.81 7.92
N PHE A 17 8.07 -16.83 7.04
CA PHE A 17 8.59 -15.48 7.30
C PHE A 17 7.85 -14.85 8.49
N ASN A 18 8.58 -14.25 9.41
CA ASN A 18 8.03 -13.61 10.60
C ASN A 18 8.27 -12.10 10.53
N VAL A 19 7.20 -11.33 10.48
CA VAL A 19 7.27 -9.87 10.58
C VAL A 19 7.56 -9.49 12.02
N ALA A 20 8.76 -8.98 12.27
CA ALA A 20 9.22 -8.64 13.61
C ALA A 20 8.72 -7.28 14.07
N ASN A 21 8.57 -6.32 13.15
CA ASN A 21 8.34 -4.92 13.48
C ASN A 21 7.20 -4.30 12.67
N SER A 22 6.67 -3.22 13.24
CA SER A 22 5.71 -2.33 12.57
C SER A 22 5.90 -0.90 13.08
N CYS A 23 5.61 0.09 12.25
CA CYS A 23 5.67 1.49 12.63
C CYS A 23 4.28 2.07 12.86
N ARG A 24 4.12 2.81 13.98
CA ARG A 24 2.87 3.47 14.36
C ARG A 24 2.82 4.90 13.83
N PHE A 25 1.71 5.24 13.18
CA PHE A 25 1.38 6.58 12.70
C PHE A 25 0.20 7.15 13.50
N ASP A 26 0.30 8.40 13.92
CA ASP A 26 -0.59 9.02 14.94
C ASP A 26 -1.89 9.62 14.37
N GLY A 27 -1.98 9.76 13.04
CA GLY A 27 -3.14 10.36 12.38
C GLY A 27 -3.17 11.88 12.38
N SER A 28 -2.09 12.53 12.80
CA SER A 28 -2.06 14.00 12.92
C SER A 28 -0.78 14.66 12.41
N SER A 29 0.37 14.02 12.61
CA SER A 29 1.67 14.62 12.29
C SER A 29 2.72 13.64 11.81
N ALA A 30 2.60 12.36 12.19
CA ALA A 30 3.58 11.33 11.84
C ALA A 30 3.45 10.92 10.37
N TYR A 31 4.53 11.06 9.63
CA TYR A 31 4.71 10.52 8.28
C TYR A 31 6.19 10.29 7.99
N MET A 32 6.47 9.47 7.00
CA MET A 32 7.82 9.25 6.49
C MET A 32 7.88 9.73 5.03
N HIS A 33 9.06 10.15 4.59
CA HIS A 33 9.24 10.54 3.19
C HIS A 33 10.62 10.17 2.65
N LYS A 34 10.65 9.98 1.34
CA LYS A 34 11.87 9.83 0.54
C LYS A 34 11.75 10.69 -0.70
N THR A 35 12.72 11.58 -0.94
CA THR A 35 12.76 12.37 -2.18
C THR A 35 13.58 11.64 -3.22
N PRO A 36 13.00 11.25 -4.37
CA PRO A 36 13.76 10.70 -5.49
C PRO A 36 14.79 11.70 -5.99
N GLY A 37 16.01 11.24 -6.23
CA GLY A 37 17.09 12.07 -6.81
C GLY A 37 17.19 11.98 -8.34
N SER A 38 16.32 11.21 -8.97
CA SER A 38 16.21 11.05 -10.41
C SER A 38 14.81 10.55 -10.77
N ALA A 39 14.39 10.79 -12.02
CA ALA A 39 13.10 10.29 -12.49
C ALA A 39 13.06 8.76 -12.49
N GLY A 40 11.98 8.20 -11.96
CA GLY A 40 11.68 6.77 -12.03
C GLY A 40 10.73 6.42 -13.16
N ASN A 41 10.23 5.20 -13.16
CA ASN A 41 9.29 4.72 -14.17
C ASN A 41 7.85 5.06 -13.80
N THR A 42 7.36 6.20 -14.23
CA THR A 42 6.00 6.68 -13.96
C THR A 42 4.90 5.91 -14.70
N LYS A 43 5.26 4.92 -15.54
CA LYS A 43 4.33 4.07 -16.29
C LYS A 43 4.26 2.64 -15.78
N LEU A 44 5.21 2.25 -14.92
CA LEU A 44 5.37 0.86 -14.50
C LEU A 44 5.97 0.80 -13.09
N TRP A 45 5.15 0.40 -12.11
CA TRP A 45 5.57 0.29 -10.71
C TRP A 45 4.61 -0.59 -9.90
N THR A 46 5.05 -1.00 -8.71
CA THR A 46 4.22 -1.69 -7.72
C THR A 46 4.46 -1.13 -6.34
N TRP A 47 3.39 -0.92 -5.60
CA TRP A 47 3.45 -0.61 -4.17
C TRP A 47 2.74 -1.72 -3.38
N SER A 48 3.34 -2.12 -2.25
CA SER A 48 2.78 -3.10 -1.32
C SER A 48 3.01 -2.67 0.11
N ALA A 49 2.06 -2.94 0.99
CA ALA A 49 2.21 -2.78 2.44
C ALA A 49 1.24 -3.65 3.22
N TRP A 50 1.63 -4.04 4.42
CA TRP A 50 0.71 -4.51 5.46
C TRP A 50 0.26 -3.32 6.29
N ILE A 51 -1.07 -3.19 6.43
CA ILE A 51 -1.71 -2.02 7.05
C ILE A 51 -2.70 -2.50 8.12
N LYS A 52 -2.66 -1.84 9.28
CA LYS A 52 -3.68 -1.97 10.33
C LYS A 52 -4.17 -0.60 10.74
N LYS A 53 -5.46 -0.31 10.55
CA LYS A 53 -6.07 0.96 10.97
C LYS A 53 -6.27 1.00 12.48
N SER A 54 -6.24 2.19 13.07
CA SER A 54 -6.57 2.41 14.50
C SER A 54 -7.89 3.17 14.70
N LEU A 55 -8.44 3.79 13.65
CA LEU A 55 -9.72 4.49 13.72
C LEU A 55 -10.73 3.85 12.76
N PRO A 56 -11.97 3.61 13.22
CA PRO A 56 -12.97 2.98 12.39
C PRO A 56 -13.59 3.90 11.34
N ASP A 57 -13.83 5.18 11.64
CA ASP A 57 -14.68 6.02 10.80
C ASP A 57 -14.32 7.51 10.79
N GLY A 58 -14.74 8.22 9.75
CA GLY A 58 -15.03 9.65 9.74
C GLY A 58 -14.00 10.56 9.09
N ALA A 59 -12.79 10.11 8.81
CA ALA A 59 -11.75 10.90 8.17
C ALA A 59 -11.15 10.21 6.95
N ASP A 60 -10.68 11.00 6.00
CA ASP A 60 -9.80 10.50 4.95
C ASP A 60 -8.43 10.18 5.54
N LEU A 61 -7.93 8.97 5.37
CA LEU A 61 -6.64 8.52 5.88
C LEU A 61 -5.65 8.34 4.73
N GLY A 62 -4.66 9.21 4.64
CA GLY A 62 -3.61 9.16 3.63
C GLY A 62 -2.63 8.03 3.89
N ILE A 63 -2.58 7.06 2.99
CA ILE A 63 -1.74 5.86 3.13
C ILE A 63 -0.37 6.11 2.51
N PHE A 64 -0.36 6.41 1.22
CA PHE A 64 0.87 6.54 0.43
C PHE A 64 0.62 7.44 -0.76
N GLY A 65 1.60 8.23 -1.14
CA GLY A 65 1.46 9.07 -2.31
C GLY A 65 2.66 9.96 -2.62
N GLN A 66 2.50 10.74 -3.67
CA GLN A 66 3.40 11.81 -4.05
C GLN A 66 2.56 13.02 -4.42
N TYR A 67 2.72 14.12 -3.67
CA TYR A 67 1.95 15.34 -3.82
C TYR A 67 2.85 16.45 -4.33
N ILE A 68 2.65 16.87 -5.56
CA ILE A 68 3.39 17.99 -6.17
C ILE A 68 2.65 19.29 -5.87
N ASP A 69 1.36 19.31 -6.18
CA ASP A 69 0.43 20.42 -5.89
C ASP A 69 -1.02 19.93 -5.98
N ALA A 70 -2.00 20.82 -5.78
CA ALA A 70 -3.42 20.49 -5.78
C ALA A 70 -3.95 19.94 -7.12
N ASN A 71 -3.21 20.12 -8.21
CA ASN A 71 -3.57 19.67 -9.56
C ASN A 71 -2.77 18.45 -10.03
N ASN A 72 -1.68 18.11 -9.32
CA ASN A 72 -0.74 17.09 -9.72
C ASN A 72 -0.35 16.24 -8.50
N PHE A 73 -0.93 15.06 -8.38
CA PHE A 73 -0.63 14.13 -7.30
C PHE A 73 -1.03 12.70 -7.64
N PHE A 74 -0.37 11.74 -7.01
CA PHE A 74 -0.78 10.35 -6.88
C PHE A 74 -1.06 10.05 -5.41
N ARG A 75 -2.11 9.27 -5.12
CA ARG A 75 -2.36 8.83 -3.75
C ARG A 75 -3.09 7.50 -3.66
N ILE A 76 -2.81 6.82 -2.57
CA ILE A 76 -3.58 5.70 -2.01
C ILE A 76 -4.13 6.19 -0.67
N ARG A 77 -5.43 6.08 -0.45
CA ARG A 77 -6.06 6.51 0.80
C ARG A 77 -7.26 5.67 1.17
N TYR A 78 -7.61 5.65 2.44
CA TYR A 78 -8.97 5.35 2.85
C TYR A 78 -9.79 6.65 2.86
N ARG A 79 -10.97 6.57 2.28
CA ARG A 79 -11.96 7.64 2.33
C ARG A 79 -12.70 7.62 3.67
N SER A 80 -13.39 8.72 4.00
CA SER A 80 -14.25 8.82 5.18
C SER A 80 -15.36 7.75 5.24
N ASP A 81 -15.73 7.18 4.08
CA ASP A 81 -16.67 6.06 3.95
C ASP A 81 -16.00 4.67 4.04
N GLN A 82 -14.76 4.59 4.53
CA GLN A 82 -13.93 3.38 4.72
C GLN A 82 -13.46 2.68 3.44
N ARG A 83 -13.76 3.21 2.27
CA ARG A 83 -13.33 2.61 1.00
C ARG A 83 -11.92 3.00 0.65
N LEU A 84 -11.16 2.04 0.18
CA LEU A 84 -9.85 2.29 -0.43
C LEU A 84 -10.05 3.01 -1.77
N GLN A 85 -9.31 4.07 -1.97
CA GLN A 85 -9.22 4.80 -3.24
C GLN A 85 -7.77 4.88 -3.67
N VAL A 86 -7.56 4.64 -4.97
CA VAL A 86 -6.29 4.88 -5.66
C VAL A 86 -6.58 5.84 -6.80
N ASP A 87 -5.96 6.99 -6.82
CA ASP A 87 -6.16 7.99 -7.85
C ASP A 87 -4.88 8.75 -8.22
N ASN A 88 -4.85 9.25 -9.44
CA ASN A 88 -3.80 10.13 -9.95
C ASN A 88 -4.43 11.31 -10.67
N TYR A 89 -3.93 12.50 -10.38
CA TYR A 89 -4.34 13.75 -10.99
C TYR A 89 -3.18 14.38 -11.72
N THR A 90 -3.47 14.93 -12.89
CA THR A 90 -2.52 15.72 -13.69
C THR A 90 -3.28 16.90 -14.27
N SER A 91 -2.72 18.11 -14.12
CA SER A 91 -3.33 19.37 -14.57
C SER A 91 -4.77 19.56 -14.07
N GLY A 92 -5.05 19.18 -12.83
CA GLY A 92 -6.34 19.34 -12.17
C GLY A 92 -7.42 18.31 -12.58
N SER A 93 -7.07 17.34 -13.42
CA SER A 93 -8.00 16.30 -13.87
C SER A 93 -7.52 14.92 -13.44
N ALA A 94 -8.46 14.07 -13.01
CA ALA A 94 -8.15 12.68 -12.71
C ALA A 94 -7.77 11.96 -14.00
N THR A 95 -6.53 11.46 -14.07
CA THR A 95 -6.09 10.57 -15.14
C THR A 95 -6.57 9.15 -14.90
N PHE A 96 -6.75 8.77 -13.63
CA PHE A 96 -7.56 7.64 -13.20
C PHE A 96 -8.03 7.81 -11.76
N SER A 97 -9.10 7.11 -11.41
CA SER A 97 -9.59 7.00 -10.03
C SER A 97 -10.34 5.69 -9.88
N VAL A 98 -9.90 4.85 -8.95
CA VAL A 98 -10.50 3.56 -8.64
C VAL A 98 -10.88 3.54 -7.17
N ILE A 99 -12.17 3.34 -6.88
CA ILE A 99 -12.73 3.29 -5.52
C ILE A 99 -13.32 1.91 -5.32
N LEU A 100 -12.83 1.17 -4.33
CA LEU A 100 -13.35 -0.17 -4.03
C LEU A 100 -14.82 -0.11 -3.62
N GLY A 101 -15.55 -1.19 -3.94
CA GLY A 101 -16.98 -1.32 -3.62
C GLY A 101 -17.24 -1.57 -2.14
N SER A 102 -18.53 -1.51 -1.74
CA SER A 102 -18.96 -1.65 -0.36
C SER A 102 -18.65 -3.01 0.29
N ASN A 103 -18.45 -4.04 -0.49
CA ASN A 103 -18.09 -5.37 0.03
C ASN A 103 -16.62 -5.45 0.52
N ASN A 104 -15.83 -4.43 0.24
CA ASN A 104 -14.40 -4.36 0.57
C ASN A 104 -14.10 -3.19 1.51
N GLU A 105 -15.02 -2.90 2.42
CA GLU A 105 -14.79 -1.92 3.48
C GLU A 105 -13.93 -2.56 4.56
N HIS A 106 -12.73 -2.03 4.74
CA HIS A 106 -11.79 -2.52 5.75
C HIS A 106 -12.15 -1.94 7.13
N ARG A 107 -13.27 -2.40 7.71
CA ARG A 107 -13.82 -1.89 8.97
C ARG A 107 -13.20 -2.49 10.22
N ASP A 108 -12.64 -3.69 10.11
CA ASP A 108 -12.00 -4.33 11.24
C ASP A 108 -10.66 -3.67 11.55
N ILE A 109 -10.64 -2.87 12.61
CA ILE A 109 -9.42 -2.20 13.10
C ILE A 109 -8.47 -3.15 13.84
N SER A 110 -8.89 -4.37 14.15
CA SER A 110 -8.02 -5.39 14.74
C SER A 110 -7.23 -6.17 13.71
N ALA A 111 -7.67 -6.18 12.45
CA ALA A 111 -7.09 -6.96 11.38
C ALA A 111 -5.95 -6.21 10.67
N TRP A 112 -4.95 -6.99 10.24
CA TRP A 112 -3.96 -6.58 9.26
C TRP A 112 -4.47 -6.89 7.85
N TYR A 113 -4.27 -5.96 6.94
CA TYR A 113 -4.57 -6.10 5.52
C TYR A 113 -3.31 -5.90 4.69
N ASN A 114 -3.00 -6.85 3.82
CA ASN A 114 -1.99 -6.61 2.79
C ASN A 114 -2.66 -5.94 1.60
N LEU A 115 -2.16 -4.77 1.24
CA LEU A 115 -2.58 -4.05 0.04
C LEU A 115 -1.45 -4.10 -0.98
N VAL A 116 -1.80 -4.44 -2.23
CA VAL A 116 -0.89 -4.35 -3.36
C VAL A 116 -1.56 -3.55 -4.47
N VAL A 117 -0.85 -2.53 -4.97
CA VAL A 117 -1.27 -1.73 -6.12
C VAL A 117 -0.20 -1.87 -7.20
N ALA A 118 -0.55 -2.49 -8.31
CA ALA A 118 0.32 -2.66 -9.46
C ALA A 118 -0.17 -1.78 -10.62
N TYR A 119 0.73 -0.97 -11.16
CA TYR A 119 0.49 -0.07 -12.28
C TYR A 119 1.33 -0.47 -13.48
N ASP A 120 0.67 -0.69 -14.63
CA ASP A 120 1.29 -0.91 -15.93
C ASP A 120 0.44 -0.26 -17.01
N SER A 121 0.74 0.97 -17.35
CA SER A 121 -0.06 1.72 -18.32
C SER A 121 0.08 1.23 -19.77
N ALA A 122 1.03 0.36 -20.08
CA ALA A 122 1.21 -0.20 -21.41
C ALA A 122 0.18 -1.27 -21.79
N GLN A 123 -0.56 -1.81 -20.80
CA GLN A 123 -1.56 -2.85 -21.01
C GLN A 123 -2.64 -2.43 -22.00
N GLY A 124 -3.00 -3.34 -22.92
CA GLY A 124 -4.04 -3.10 -23.94
C GLY A 124 -5.43 -2.94 -23.32
N THR A 125 -5.76 -3.77 -22.32
CA THR A 125 -7.02 -3.70 -21.57
C THR A 125 -6.88 -2.68 -20.45
N ASP A 126 -7.80 -1.74 -20.35
CA ASP A 126 -7.75 -0.63 -19.40
C ASP A 126 -7.77 -1.08 -17.92
N SER A 127 -8.62 -2.05 -17.58
CA SER A 127 -8.69 -2.64 -16.24
C SER A 127 -7.41 -3.40 -15.81
N ASN A 128 -6.53 -3.71 -16.75
CA ASN A 128 -5.24 -4.31 -16.46
C ASN A 128 -4.14 -3.28 -16.17
N ARG A 129 -4.40 -1.97 -16.39
CA ARG A 129 -3.42 -0.91 -16.16
C ARG A 129 -3.26 -0.51 -14.69
N VAL A 130 -4.32 -0.71 -13.90
CA VAL A 130 -4.31 -0.54 -12.44
C VAL A 130 -4.94 -1.77 -11.82
N LYS A 131 -4.17 -2.53 -11.07
CA LYS A 131 -4.66 -3.69 -10.32
C LYS A 131 -4.48 -3.47 -8.83
N ILE A 132 -5.54 -3.70 -8.09
CA ILE A 132 -5.56 -3.58 -6.63
C ILE A 132 -5.84 -4.95 -6.05
N TYR A 133 -4.99 -5.39 -5.14
CA TYR A 133 -5.18 -6.65 -4.43
C TYR A 133 -5.29 -6.38 -2.93
N VAL A 134 -6.14 -7.14 -2.28
CA VAL A 134 -6.28 -7.16 -0.82
C VAL A 134 -6.09 -8.59 -0.36
N ASN A 135 -5.13 -8.82 0.53
CA ASN A 135 -4.77 -10.15 1.03
C ASN A 135 -4.61 -11.19 -0.11
N GLY A 136 -3.85 -10.81 -1.15
CA GLY A 136 -3.57 -11.66 -2.31
C GLY A 136 -4.70 -11.75 -3.35
N VAL A 137 -5.90 -11.24 -3.08
CA VAL A 137 -7.08 -11.37 -3.94
C VAL A 137 -7.28 -10.10 -4.79
N LEU A 138 -7.34 -10.28 -6.13
CA LEU A 138 -7.63 -9.20 -7.06
C LEU A 138 -9.03 -8.62 -6.79
N GLN A 139 -9.10 -7.31 -6.66
CA GLN A 139 -10.35 -6.60 -6.48
C GLN A 139 -10.99 -6.31 -7.84
N THR A 140 -12.26 -6.68 -7.99
CA THR A 140 -13.03 -6.54 -9.23
C THR A 140 -14.37 -5.82 -9.04
N VAL A 141 -14.76 -5.56 -7.78
CA VAL A 141 -15.98 -4.85 -7.44
C VAL A 141 -15.64 -3.43 -6.99
N PHE A 142 -16.10 -2.45 -7.74
CA PHE A 142 -15.81 -1.05 -7.53
C PHE A 142 -17.08 -0.25 -7.31
N GLN A 143 -17.02 0.79 -6.48
CA GLN A 143 -18.05 1.83 -6.41
C GLN A 143 -17.97 2.72 -7.67
N ALA A 144 -16.75 3.05 -8.06
CA ALA A 144 -16.43 3.78 -9.27
C ALA A 144 -15.03 3.37 -9.76
N ALA A 145 -14.88 3.26 -11.06
CA ALA A 145 -13.59 3.00 -11.68
C ALA A 145 -13.48 3.79 -12.99
N THR A 146 -12.52 4.71 -13.01
CA THR A 146 -12.03 5.35 -14.22
C THR A 146 -10.60 4.89 -14.40
N TYR A 147 -10.33 4.09 -15.41
CA TYR A 147 -9.01 3.57 -15.69
C TYR A 147 -8.18 4.55 -16.54
N PRO A 148 -6.83 4.53 -16.40
CA PRO A 148 -5.97 5.39 -17.19
C PRO A 148 -6.04 5.03 -18.68
N SER A 149 -5.85 6.00 -19.56
CA SER A 149 -5.57 5.73 -20.97
C SER A 149 -4.24 4.98 -21.13
N GLN A 150 -4.05 4.28 -22.24
CA GLN A 150 -2.81 3.55 -22.48
C GLN A 150 -1.61 4.50 -22.51
N ASN A 151 -0.50 4.08 -21.89
CA ASN A 151 0.75 4.82 -21.77
C ASN A 151 0.68 6.12 -20.95
N VAL A 152 -0.38 6.35 -20.18
CA VAL A 152 -0.47 7.49 -19.25
C VAL A 152 0.59 7.34 -18.16
N VAL A 153 1.23 8.45 -17.82
CA VAL A 153 2.17 8.57 -16.71
C VAL A 153 1.43 8.87 -15.39
N THR A 154 1.96 8.40 -14.29
CA THR A 154 1.56 8.86 -12.96
C THR A 154 2.50 9.96 -12.47
N THR A 155 2.11 10.66 -11.41
CA THR A 155 2.99 11.54 -10.65
C THR A 155 3.86 10.78 -9.63
N LEU A 156 3.99 9.46 -9.78
CA LEU A 156 4.81 8.57 -8.96
C LEU A 156 5.64 7.64 -9.86
N PRO A 157 6.95 7.45 -9.62
CA PRO A 157 7.84 8.28 -8.83
C PRO A 157 8.48 9.38 -9.70
N VAL A 158 8.21 10.65 -9.39
CA VAL A 158 8.90 11.77 -10.04
C VAL A 158 10.04 12.30 -9.16
N ASP A 159 11.07 12.86 -9.76
CA ASP A 159 12.21 13.43 -9.07
C ASP A 159 11.88 14.75 -8.35
N GLY A 160 12.70 15.09 -7.36
CA GLY A 160 12.62 16.36 -6.64
C GLY A 160 11.40 16.56 -5.74
N THR A 161 10.41 15.66 -5.77
CA THR A 161 9.21 15.73 -4.92
C THR A 161 9.18 14.55 -3.95
N PRO A 162 8.90 14.76 -2.66
CA PRO A 162 8.83 13.67 -1.70
C PRO A 162 7.73 12.65 -2.03
N ILE A 163 8.08 11.36 -1.98
CA ILE A 163 7.14 10.25 -1.85
C ILE A 163 6.86 10.11 -0.36
N GLU A 164 5.59 10.02 0.02
CA GLU A 164 5.18 10.03 1.42
C GLU A 164 4.47 8.73 1.81
N LEU A 165 4.77 8.23 3.00
CA LEU A 165 4.08 7.15 3.67
C LEU A 165 3.38 7.71 4.91
N GLY A 166 2.09 7.40 5.07
CA GLY A 166 1.28 7.88 6.19
C GLY A 166 0.74 9.29 6.01
N ARG A 167 0.97 9.91 4.85
CA ARG A 167 0.38 11.18 4.43
C ARG A 167 0.17 11.20 2.91
N THR A 168 -0.85 11.88 2.42
CA THR A 168 -1.09 12.06 0.97
C THR A 168 -1.36 13.50 0.55
N THR A 169 -1.63 14.36 1.51
CA THR A 169 -1.75 15.82 1.39
C THR A 169 -1.42 16.41 2.75
N ASP A 170 -1.29 17.72 2.86
CA ASP A 170 -0.92 18.38 4.12
C ASP A 170 -1.89 18.11 5.30
N SER A 171 -3.07 17.54 5.03
CA SER A 171 -4.11 17.32 6.03
C SER A 171 -4.62 15.87 6.14
N GLN A 172 -4.17 14.95 5.28
CA GLN A 172 -4.63 13.57 5.28
C GLN A 172 -3.56 12.66 5.85
N PHE A 173 -3.58 12.45 7.15
CA PHE A 173 -2.65 11.59 7.86
C PHE A 173 -3.23 10.22 8.14
N PHE A 174 -2.40 9.20 8.09
CA PHE A 174 -2.78 7.84 8.45
C PHE A 174 -2.77 7.64 9.97
N ASN A 175 -3.79 6.99 10.49
CA ASN A 175 -3.85 6.57 11.88
C ASN A 175 -3.85 5.04 11.97
N GLY A 176 -2.72 4.46 12.35
CA GLY A 176 -2.57 3.01 12.35
C GLY A 176 -1.13 2.56 12.30
N TYR A 177 -0.93 1.37 11.78
CA TYR A 177 0.38 0.73 11.70
C TYR A 177 0.67 0.31 10.27
N PHE A 178 1.94 0.40 9.89
CA PHE A 178 2.49 -0.20 8.68
C PHE A 178 3.55 -1.25 9.04
N ALA A 179 3.61 -2.30 8.23
CA ALA A 179 4.69 -3.28 8.21
C ALA A 179 4.98 -3.67 6.75
N GLU A 180 6.20 -4.11 6.46
CA GLU A 180 6.60 -4.65 5.15
C GLU A 180 6.20 -3.72 4.00
N VAL A 181 6.63 -2.46 4.03
CA VAL A 181 6.29 -1.49 2.99
C VAL A 181 7.29 -1.55 1.86
N VAL A 182 6.80 -1.77 0.65
CA VAL A 182 7.63 -1.94 -0.55
C VAL A 182 7.15 -1.00 -1.65
N LEU A 183 8.10 -0.33 -2.30
CA LEU A 183 7.90 0.29 -3.61
C LEU A 183 8.86 -0.36 -4.61
N ILE A 184 8.32 -0.85 -5.71
CA ILE A 184 9.08 -1.36 -6.86
C ILE A 184 8.96 -0.34 -7.99
N ASP A 185 10.07 0.24 -8.38
CA ASP A 185 10.17 1.18 -9.51
C ASP A 185 10.59 0.42 -10.77
N GLY A 186 9.74 0.41 -11.78
CA GLY A 186 10.02 -0.19 -13.09
C GLY A 186 9.46 -1.60 -13.31
N THR A 187 8.67 -2.17 -12.38
CA THR A 187 8.05 -3.49 -12.58
C THR A 187 6.66 -3.57 -11.95
N ALA A 188 5.68 -4.14 -12.67
CA ALA A 188 4.37 -4.51 -12.13
C ALA A 188 4.42 -5.97 -11.66
N LEU A 189 4.46 -6.18 -10.35
CA LEU A 189 4.53 -7.49 -9.72
C LEU A 189 3.14 -7.99 -9.30
N ALA A 190 2.98 -9.30 -9.28
CA ALA A 190 1.80 -9.97 -8.73
C ALA A 190 1.84 -9.96 -7.18
N PRO A 191 0.70 -10.13 -6.49
CA PRO A 191 0.66 -10.13 -5.03
C PRO A 191 1.48 -11.26 -4.41
N THR A 192 1.69 -12.36 -5.13
CA THR A 192 2.55 -13.49 -4.71
C THR A 192 4.02 -13.14 -4.55
N SER A 193 4.44 -11.95 -4.99
CA SER A 193 5.77 -11.40 -4.69
C SER A 193 5.88 -10.82 -3.28
N PHE A 194 4.75 -10.65 -2.56
CA PHE A 194 4.67 -9.98 -1.25
C PHE A 194 4.00 -10.81 -0.17
N GLY A 195 3.41 -11.94 -0.57
CA GLY A 195 2.73 -12.85 0.35
C GLY A 195 2.36 -14.17 -0.32
N GLU A 196 1.86 -15.07 0.49
CA GLU A 196 1.35 -16.37 0.05
C GLU A 196 0.16 -16.82 0.89
N PHE A 197 -0.66 -17.71 0.36
CA PHE A 197 -1.68 -18.39 1.16
C PHE A 197 -1.05 -19.52 1.96
N ASP A 198 -1.26 -19.50 3.26
CA ASP A 198 -0.85 -20.61 4.12
C ASP A 198 -1.58 -21.90 3.72
N SER A 199 -0.83 -22.97 3.49
CA SER A 199 -1.37 -24.23 2.96
C SER A 199 -2.37 -24.93 3.89
N ASN A 200 -2.32 -24.64 5.20
CA ASN A 200 -3.17 -25.30 6.19
C ASN A 200 -4.42 -24.47 6.52
N SER A 201 -4.25 -23.15 6.66
CA SER A 201 -5.31 -22.24 7.08
C SER A 201 -5.96 -21.47 5.94
N ASN A 202 -5.33 -21.46 4.77
CA ASN A 202 -5.70 -20.62 3.62
C ASN A 202 -5.75 -19.12 3.96
N ILE A 203 -4.99 -18.69 4.99
CA ILE A 203 -4.85 -17.29 5.36
C ILE A 203 -3.66 -16.69 4.58
N TRP A 204 -3.85 -15.50 4.05
CA TRP A 204 -2.79 -14.75 3.40
C TRP A 204 -1.77 -14.29 4.44
N LYS A 205 -0.49 -14.60 4.22
CA LYS A 205 0.62 -14.27 5.12
C LYS A 205 1.77 -13.63 4.36
N PRO A 206 2.62 -12.81 5.02
CA PRO A 206 3.79 -12.21 4.41
C PRO A 206 4.85 -13.25 4.07
N ILE A 207 5.69 -12.91 3.09
CA ILE A 207 6.94 -13.62 2.74
C ILE A 207 8.11 -12.66 2.78
N ASP A 208 9.33 -13.21 2.80
CA ASP A 208 10.55 -12.40 2.69
C ASP A 208 10.61 -11.71 1.31
N VAL A 209 10.68 -10.39 1.31
CA VAL A 209 10.76 -9.55 0.13
C VAL A 209 12.13 -8.92 -0.08
N SER A 210 13.10 -9.17 0.82
CA SER A 210 14.44 -8.58 0.79
C SER A 210 15.22 -8.89 -0.49
N GLY A 211 14.90 -10.02 -1.14
CA GLY A 211 15.50 -10.43 -2.41
C GLY A 211 14.92 -9.79 -3.67
N LEU A 212 13.92 -8.90 -3.56
CA LEU A 212 13.34 -8.23 -4.72
C LEU A 212 14.27 -7.13 -5.27
N THR A 213 14.15 -6.87 -6.56
CA THR A 213 14.80 -5.72 -7.20
C THR A 213 13.87 -4.52 -7.10
N PHE A 214 14.24 -3.53 -6.26
CA PHE A 214 13.37 -2.37 -5.99
C PHE A 214 13.39 -1.31 -7.09
N GLY A 215 14.42 -1.30 -7.95
CA GLY A 215 14.60 -0.28 -8.99
C GLY A 215 15.22 1.02 -8.46
N THR A 216 15.23 2.08 -9.28
CA THR A 216 15.99 3.32 -8.99
C THR A 216 15.46 4.08 -7.77
N ASN A 217 14.15 4.23 -7.66
CA ASN A 217 13.51 4.96 -6.56
C ASN A 217 12.76 4.06 -5.59
N GLY A 218 12.75 2.75 -5.85
CA GLY A 218 12.11 1.79 -4.99
C GLY A 218 12.81 1.64 -3.63
N PHE A 219 12.11 1.00 -2.70
CA PHE A 219 12.59 0.76 -1.35
C PHE A 219 11.81 -0.37 -0.67
N TYR A 220 12.39 -0.87 0.42
CA TYR A 220 11.75 -1.75 1.38
C TYR A 220 11.93 -1.19 2.79
N LEU A 221 10.87 -1.17 3.59
CA LEU A 221 10.86 -0.75 4.98
C LEU A 221 10.32 -1.89 5.82
N ASP A 222 11.21 -2.57 6.55
CA ASP A 222 10.90 -3.60 7.53
C ASP A 222 10.74 -3.05 8.95
N PHE A 223 11.14 -1.77 9.17
CA PHE A 223 11.13 -1.07 10.46
C PHE A 223 12.00 -1.72 11.54
N GLU A 224 13.02 -2.49 11.18
CA GLU A 224 13.92 -3.16 12.12
C GLU A 224 15.02 -2.23 12.64
N ALA A 225 15.46 -1.25 11.88
CA ALA A 225 16.55 -0.37 12.25
C ALA A 225 16.17 0.59 13.37
N SER A 226 16.85 0.52 14.52
CA SER A 226 16.69 1.47 15.60
C SER A 226 17.29 2.84 15.22
N GLY A 227 16.47 3.89 15.20
CA GLY A 227 16.89 5.27 14.91
C GLY A 227 16.91 5.66 13.43
N ASN A 228 16.82 4.71 12.54
CA ASN A 228 16.56 4.92 11.12
C ASN A 228 15.54 3.88 10.67
N LEU A 229 14.29 4.24 10.58
CA LEU A 229 13.14 3.33 10.45
C LEU A 229 13.03 2.64 9.07
N GLY A 230 14.08 2.59 8.31
CA GLY A 230 14.15 1.89 7.03
C GLY A 230 15.56 1.36 6.74
N ASN A 231 15.65 0.33 5.94
CA ASN A 231 16.91 -0.22 5.42
C ASN A 231 17.40 0.54 4.21
#